data_021759e875e3ec6a9d4916e30cb0eeb6
#
_entry.id   021759e875e3ec6a9d4916e30cb0eeb6
#
_cell.length_a   1.000
_cell.length_b   1.000
_cell.length_c   1.000
_cell.angle_alpha   90.00
_cell.angle_beta   90.00
_cell.angle_gamma   90.00
#
_symmetry.space_group_name_H-M   'P 1'
#
loop_
_entity.id
_entity.type
_entity.pdbx_description
1 polymer ?
#
loop_
_entity_poly.entity_id
_entity_poly.type
_entity_poly.pdbx_seq_one_letter_code
_entity_poly.pdbx_strand_id
1 'polypeptide(L)'
;MVNQAEKVILRNSSEAATPVTITAWRSAKGRLFFDESTARYDGSTHTCCSDCGKISENPYTVCKPCRDLRDEAKYDAMPRSEWDGKAMLYSDVRDKYYDSIEYAEDDLEENETLADLRLIICEPNYARQLDPDYFIAELPEDGDLPDWLEEAVVAFNKAISNGEPLSWTPGKLALRLEGGEKK
;
A
#
# COMPACT_ATOMS: atom_id res chain seq x y z
N MET A 1 -23.82 -43.84 -19.87
CA MET A 1 -23.14 -43.14 -18.76
C MET A 1 -23.28 -43.99 -17.52
N VAL A 2 -22.19 -44.63 -17.06
CA VAL A 2 -22.22 -45.47 -15.86
C VAL A 2 -22.22 -44.56 -14.66
N ASN A 3 -23.34 -44.53 -13.93
CA ASN A 3 -23.48 -43.82 -12.67
C ASN A 3 -22.62 -44.57 -11.62
N GLN A 4 -21.40 -44.12 -11.35
CA GLN A 4 -20.60 -44.63 -10.24
C GLN A 4 -21.33 -44.25 -8.96
N ALA A 5 -21.94 -45.26 -8.29
CA ALA A 5 -22.52 -45.04 -6.97
C ALA A 5 -21.44 -44.46 -6.02
N GLU A 6 -21.70 -43.33 -5.43
CA GLU A 6 -20.81 -42.69 -4.49
C GLU A 6 -20.53 -43.61 -3.30
N LYS A 7 -19.25 -43.93 -3.04
CA LYS A 7 -18.86 -44.86 -1.99
C LYS A 7 -19.17 -44.27 -0.62
N VAL A 8 -20.06 -44.91 0.13
CA VAL A 8 -20.40 -44.52 1.47
C VAL A 8 -19.29 -44.93 2.44
N ILE A 9 -18.65 -43.94 3.12
CA ILE A 9 -17.63 -44.18 4.13
C ILE A 9 -18.23 -43.82 5.51
N LEU A 10 -18.36 -44.86 6.36
CA LEU A 10 -18.91 -44.67 7.70
C LEU A 10 -17.87 -43.99 8.64
N ARG A 11 -18.33 -43.14 9.54
CA ARG A 11 -17.48 -42.38 10.49
C ARG A 11 -16.57 -43.29 11.35
N ASN A 12 -16.98 -44.48 11.67
CA ASN A 12 -16.23 -45.46 12.47
C ASN A 12 -15.40 -46.44 11.61
N SER A 13 -15.38 -46.26 10.31
CA SER A 13 -14.56 -47.05 9.39
C SER A 13 -13.11 -46.59 9.44
N SER A 14 -12.15 -47.54 9.37
CA SER A 14 -10.72 -47.21 9.20
C SER A 14 -10.42 -46.50 7.87
N GLU A 15 -11.34 -46.54 6.91
CA GLU A 15 -11.21 -45.79 5.64
C GLU A 15 -11.52 -44.29 5.81
N ALA A 16 -12.21 -43.90 6.90
CA ALA A 16 -12.58 -42.52 7.13
C ALA A 16 -11.39 -41.63 7.55
N ALA A 17 -10.35 -42.22 8.17
CA ALA A 17 -9.13 -41.52 8.54
C ALA A 17 -7.97 -42.51 8.73
N THR A 18 -6.80 -42.11 8.26
CA THR A 18 -5.55 -42.84 8.46
C THR A 18 -4.53 -41.96 9.17
N PRO A 19 -3.76 -42.48 10.13
CA PRO A 19 -2.70 -41.73 10.76
C PRO A 19 -1.60 -41.43 9.75
N VAL A 20 -1.12 -40.16 9.74
CA VAL A 20 0.02 -39.73 8.94
C VAL A 20 1.08 -39.11 9.83
N THR A 21 2.36 -39.37 9.52
CA THR A 21 3.49 -38.68 10.15
C THR A 21 3.92 -37.54 9.25
N ILE A 22 3.98 -36.34 9.82
CA ILE A 22 4.42 -35.14 9.13
C ILE A 22 5.65 -34.56 9.80
N THR A 23 6.55 -33.99 8.99
CA THR A 23 7.65 -33.17 9.49
C THR A 23 7.16 -31.74 9.67
N ALA A 24 7.41 -31.18 10.87
CA ALA A 24 7.10 -29.80 11.19
C ALA A 24 8.29 -29.15 11.87
N TRP A 25 8.41 -27.83 11.71
CA TRP A 25 9.44 -27.01 12.35
C TRP A 25 8.85 -26.22 13.50
N ARG A 26 9.56 -26.19 14.63
CA ARG A 26 9.19 -25.38 15.78
C ARG A 26 10.02 -24.10 15.78
N SER A 27 9.37 -22.94 15.74
CA SER A 27 10.06 -21.65 15.91
C SER A 27 10.62 -21.48 17.33
N ALA A 28 11.54 -20.54 17.51
CA ALA A 28 12.05 -20.17 18.82
C ALA A 28 10.96 -19.66 19.79
N LYS A 29 9.81 -19.21 19.26
CA LYS A 29 8.62 -18.82 20.05
C LYS A 29 7.71 -20.00 20.38
N GLY A 30 8.08 -21.24 20.01
CA GLY A 30 7.35 -22.47 20.30
C GLY A 30 6.22 -22.81 19.35
N ARG A 31 5.97 -22.00 18.32
CA ARG A 31 4.92 -22.26 17.31
C ARG A 31 5.37 -23.30 16.28
N LEU A 32 4.43 -24.12 15.79
CA LEU A 32 4.69 -25.15 14.79
C LEU A 32 4.30 -24.65 13.39
N PHE A 33 5.14 -24.96 12.41
CA PHE A 33 4.97 -24.62 10.99
C PHE A 33 5.29 -25.84 10.13
N PHE A 34 4.66 -25.95 8.99
CA PHE A 34 4.95 -26.98 7.98
C PHE A 34 6.07 -26.58 7.02
N ASP A 35 6.49 -25.33 7.09
CA ASP A 35 7.56 -24.74 6.29
C ASP A 35 8.69 -24.21 7.19
N GLU A 36 9.94 -24.56 6.85
CA GLU A 36 11.12 -24.18 7.61
C GLU A 36 11.39 -22.67 7.59
N SER A 37 11.20 -22.03 6.43
CA SER A 37 11.50 -20.61 6.26
C SER A 37 10.55 -19.75 7.10
N THR A 38 9.29 -20.11 7.16
CA THR A 38 8.27 -19.47 8.00
C THR A 38 8.57 -19.66 9.48
N ALA A 39 9.00 -20.87 9.89
CA ALA A 39 9.40 -21.15 11.28
C ALA A 39 10.63 -20.32 11.69
N ARG A 40 11.62 -20.20 10.81
CA ARG A 40 12.82 -19.37 11.03
C ARG A 40 12.46 -17.89 11.10
N TYR A 41 11.61 -17.39 10.20
CA TYR A 41 11.12 -16.00 10.23
C TYR A 41 10.39 -15.69 11.54
N ASP A 42 9.47 -16.56 11.96
CA ASP A 42 8.76 -16.40 13.23
C ASP A 42 9.70 -16.42 14.45
N GLY A 43 10.70 -17.30 14.43
CA GLY A 43 11.65 -17.48 15.54
C GLY A 43 12.75 -16.42 15.59
N SER A 44 13.03 -15.73 14.49
CA SER A 44 14.11 -14.74 14.44
C SER A 44 13.69 -13.39 15.00
N THR A 45 14.63 -12.65 15.55
CA THR A 45 14.49 -11.25 15.97
C THR A 45 15.23 -10.30 15.03
N HIS A 46 16.21 -10.81 14.29
CA HIS A 46 17.07 -10.04 13.41
C HIS A 46 17.31 -10.78 12.10
N THR A 47 17.70 -10.04 11.09
CA THR A 47 18.17 -10.55 9.80
C THR A 47 19.42 -9.78 9.37
N CYS A 48 20.10 -10.23 8.31
CA CYS A 48 21.16 -9.43 7.69
C CYS A 48 20.54 -8.47 6.67
N CYS A 49 20.97 -7.22 6.70
CA CYS A 49 20.61 -6.24 5.69
C CYS A 49 21.06 -6.71 4.31
N SER A 50 20.16 -6.72 3.34
CA SER A 50 20.47 -7.14 1.96
C SER A 50 21.48 -6.24 1.24
N ASP A 51 21.62 -4.98 1.68
CA ASP A 51 22.47 -4.00 1.02
C ASP A 51 23.89 -3.95 1.62
N CYS A 52 24.01 -3.92 2.94
CA CYS A 52 25.30 -3.73 3.62
C CYS A 52 25.73 -4.92 4.48
N GLY A 53 24.93 -5.97 4.58
CA GLY A 53 25.20 -7.16 5.39
C GLY A 53 25.15 -6.96 6.90
N LYS A 54 24.93 -5.76 7.42
CA LYS A 54 24.82 -5.48 8.86
C LYS A 54 23.52 -6.06 9.42
N ILE A 55 23.51 -6.34 10.72
CA ILE A 55 22.31 -6.82 11.41
C ILE A 55 21.21 -5.76 11.37
N SER A 56 20.02 -6.19 11.01
CA SER A 56 18.78 -5.39 10.99
C SER A 56 17.70 -6.10 11.81
N GLU A 57 16.86 -5.35 12.50
CA GLU A 57 15.74 -5.90 13.26
C GLU A 57 14.62 -6.39 12.32
N ASN A 58 14.03 -7.54 12.67
CA ASN A 58 12.82 -7.99 11.99
C ASN A 58 11.66 -6.98 12.21
N PRO A 59 10.81 -6.76 11.19
CA PRO A 59 10.70 -7.51 9.92
C PRO A 59 11.55 -6.95 8.76
N TYR A 60 12.45 -6.02 9.00
CA TYR A 60 13.14 -5.28 7.94
C TYR A 60 14.31 -6.05 7.36
N THR A 61 14.25 -6.32 6.05
CA THR A 61 15.35 -6.91 5.28
C THR A 61 16.44 -5.92 4.89
N VAL A 62 16.19 -4.63 5.07
CA VAL A 62 17.12 -3.52 4.83
C VAL A 62 17.21 -2.69 6.11
N CYS A 63 18.41 -2.42 6.61
CA CYS A 63 18.59 -1.61 7.81
C CYS A 63 18.21 -0.13 7.56
N LYS A 64 17.86 0.59 8.64
CA LYS A 64 17.41 1.98 8.54
C LYS A 64 18.36 2.86 7.71
N PRO A 65 19.70 2.89 7.95
CA PRO A 65 20.60 3.72 7.16
C PRO A 65 20.57 3.42 5.64
N CYS A 66 20.41 2.14 5.26
CA CYS A 66 20.32 1.78 3.84
C CYS A 66 18.98 2.17 3.23
N ARG A 67 17.89 2.14 4.00
CA ARG A 67 16.58 2.65 3.57
C ARG A 67 16.63 4.16 3.36
N ASP A 68 17.17 4.87 4.32
CA ASP A 68 17.32 6.34 4.26
C ASP A 68 18.10 6.75 3.00
N LEU A 69 19.20 6.04 2.68
CA LEU A 69 19.97 6.28 1.44
C LEU A 69 19.19 5.96 0.16
N ARG A 70 18.36 4.91 0.18
CA ARG A 70 17.51 4.58 -0.97
C ARG A 70 16.41 5.62 -1.18
N ASP A 71 15.82 6.11 -0.11
CA ASP A 71 14.76 7.12 -0.15
C ASP A 71 15.34 8.46 -0.60
N GLU A 72 16.53 8.82 -0.15
CA GLU A 72 17.27 10.00 -0.64
C GLU A 72 17.56 9.89 -2.14
N ALA A 73 18.14 8.77 -2.58
CA ALA A 73 18.44 8.55 -3.99
C ALA A 73 17.17 8.55 -4.87
N LYS A 74 16.05 8.02 -4.35
CA LYS A 74 14.77 8.06 -5.04
C LYS A 74 14.25 9.49 -5.18
N TYR A 75 14.31 10.29 -4.12
CA TYR A 75 13.91 11.68 -4.16
C TYR A 75 14.79 12.51 -5.10
N ASP A 76 16.10 12.28 -5.09
CA ASP A 76 17.05 13.00 -5.95
C ASP A 76 16.82 12.69 -7.45
N ALA A 77 16.37 11.48 -7.76
CA ALA A 77 16.02 11.08 -9.10
C ALA A 77 14.65 11.61 -9.59
N MET A 78 13.82 12.18 -8.71
CA MET A 78 12.52 12.73 -9.10
C MET A 78 12.69 13.98 -9.97
N PRO A 79 11.90 14.13 -11.06
CA PRO A 79 11.84 15.37 -11.80
C PRO A 79 11.37 16.51 -10.89
N ARG A 80 11.95 17.70 -11.04
CA ARG A 80 11.57 18.89 -10.29
C ARG A 80 10.49 19.66 -11.03
N SER A 81 9.45 20.10 -10.33
CA SER A 81 8.38 20.91 -10.88
C SER A 81 8.06 22.11 -9.99
N GLU A 82 7.55 23.17 -10.60
CA GLU A 82 6.97 24.28 -9.87
C GLU A 82 5.64 23.80 -9.25
N TRP A 83 5.37 24.31 -8.05
CA TRP A 83 4.12 24.03 -7.36
C TRP A 83 3.03 25.00 -7.80
N ASP A 84 1.81 24.51 -8.00
CA ASP A 84 0.67 25.27 -8.46
C ASP A 84 -0.08 26.02 -7.32
N GLY A 85 0.36 25.86 -6.09
CA GLY A 85 -0.29 26.45 -4.91
C GLY A 85 -1.60 25.80 -4.50
N LYS A 86 -1.96 24.63 -5.06
CA LYS A 86 -3.23 23.94 -4.81
C LYS A 86 -3.05 22.51 -4.32
N ALA A 87 -2.10 21.79 -4.92
CA ALA A 87 -1.78 20.43 -4.52
C ALA A 87 -1.16 20.44 -3.11
N MET A 88 -1.44 19.41 -2.30
CA MET A 88 -0.71 19.21 -1.06
C MET A 88 0.76 18.89 -1.36
N LEU A 89 1.63 19.28 -0.46
CA LEU A 89 3.04 18.88 -0.43
C LEU A 89 3.22 17.80 0.63
N TYR A 90 4.06 16.82 0.37
CA TYR A 90 4.37 15.75 1.30
C TYR A 90 5.88 15.69 1.56
N SER A 91 6.27 15.58 2.81
CA SER A 91 7.65 15.30 3.22
C SER A 91 7.78 13.83 3.63
N ASP A 92 8.64 13.09 2.94
CA ASP A 92 8.98 11.71 3.32
C ASP A 92 9.88 11.64 4.57
N VAL A 93 10.60 12.74 4.87
CA VAL A 93 11.45 12.86 6.06
C VAL A 93 10.62 12.99 7.32
N ARG A 94 9.53 13.81 7.25
CA ARG A 94 8.64 14.08 8.39
C ARG A 94 7.41 13.19 8.43
N ASP A 95 7.13 12.43 7.34
CA ASP A 95 5.86 11.70 7.13
C ASP A 95 4.63 12.61 7.33
N LYS A 96 4.67 13.81 6.73
CA LYS A 96 3.69 14.87 6.96
C LYS A 96 3.29 15.57 5.68
N TYR A 97 2.02 15.98 5.62
CA TYR A 97 1.44 16.76 4.53
C TYR A 97 1.36 18.24 4.91
N TYR A 98 1.61 19.11 3.93
CA TYR A 98 1.54 20.57 4.04
C TYR A 98 0.64 21.11 2.95
N ASP A 99 -0.22 22.06 3.30
CA ASP A 99 -1.11 22.76 2.37
C ASP A 99 -0.49 24.03 1.78
N SER A 100 0.63 24.48 2.34
CA SER A 100 1.36 25.65 1.90
C SER A 100 2.86 25.51 2.17
N ILE A 101 3.66 26.34 1.49
CA ILE A 101 5.11 26.41 1.73
C ILE A 101 5.36 27.05 3.11
N GLU A 102 4.59 28.05 3.47
CA GLU A 102 4.69 28.73 4.76
C GLU A 102 4.49 27.75 5.92
N TYR A 103 3.51 26.82 5.79
CA TYR A 103 3.30 25.79 6.81
C TYR A 103 4.46 24.79 6.87
N ALA A 104 5.11 24.50 5.74
CA ALA A 104 6.31 23.67 5.73
C ALA A 104 7.52 24.43 6.34
N GLU A 105 7.62 25.74 6.13
CA GLU A 105 8.67 26.58 6.76
C GLU A 105 8.50 26.66 8.27
N ASP A 106 7.28 26.74 8.77
CA ASP A 106 6.98 26.78 10.21
C ASP A 106 7.35 25.46 10.93
N ASP A 107 7.50 24.34 10.18
CA ASP A 107 7.85 23.02 10.71
C ASP A 107 9.38 22.76 10.68
N LEU A 108 10.19 23.72 10.21
CA LEU A 108 11.63 23.58 10.16
C LEU A 108 12.25 23.68 11.56
N GLU A 109 13.22 22.80 11.82
CA GLU A 109 14.04 22.88 13.02
C GLU A 109 15.18 23.91 12.85
N GLU A 110 15.86 24.24 13.96
CA GLU A 110 16.99 25.16 13.93
C GLU A 110 18.09 24.65 12.97
N ASN A 111 18.47 25.47 12.01
CA ASN A 111 19.43 25.20 10.93
C ASN A 111 18.94 24.26 9.81
N GLU A 112 17.66 23.91 9.74
CA GLU A 112 17.06 23.23 8.60
C GLU A 112 16.60 24.22 7.53
N THR A 113 16.46 23.70 6.31
CA THR A 113 15.95 24.42 5.15
C THR A 113 14.81 23.62 4.51
N LEU A 114 13.98 24.25 3.67
CA LEU A 114 12.95 23.55 2.90
C LEU A 114 13.51 22.40 2.06
N ALA A 115 14.78 22.46 1.64
CA ALA A 115 15.42 21.37 0.90
C ALA A 115 15.58 20.09 1.74
N ASP A 116 15.76 20.24 3.05
CA ASP A 116 15.94 19.12 3.97
C ASP A 116 14.63 18.36 4.20
N LEU A 117 13.47 19.00 4.00
CA LEU A 117 12.15 18.36 4.06
C LEU A 117 11.86 17.44 2.88
N ARG A 118 12.59 17.54 1.78
CA ARG A 118 12.38 16.73 0.55
C ARG A 118 10.93 16.71 0.09
N LEU A 119 10.37 17.90 -0.17
CA LEU A 119 8.96 18.07 -0.50
C LEU A 119 8.60 17.48 -1.87
N ILE A 120 7.55 16.68 -1.90
CA ILE A 120 6.97 16.02 -3.06
C ILE A 120 5.60 16.62 -3.32
N ILE A 121 5.29 16.98 -4.58
CA ILE A 121 3.98 17.46 -4.99
C ILE A 121 3.02 16.26 -5.04
N CYS A 122 1.93 16.34 -4.29
CA CYS A 122 0.93 15.28 -4.19
C CYS A 122 -0.02 15.24 -5.39
N GLU A 123 -0.52 14.05 -5.68
CA GLU A 123 -1.58 13.82 -6.63
C GLU A 123 -2.93 13.70 -5.89
N PRO A 124 -4.00 14.33 -6.40
CA PRO A 124 -5.30 14.29 -5.76
C PRO A 124 -5.99 12.93 -5.97
N ASN A 125 -6.64 12.42 -4.94
CA ASN A 125 -7.52 11.26 -5.03
C ASN A 125 -8.97 11.72 -4.98
N TYR A 126 -9.66 11.54 -6.08
CA TYR A 126 -11.09 11.84 -6.19
C TYR A 126 -11.95 10.63 -5.88
N ALA A 127 -13.21 10.88 -5.57
CA ALA A 127 -14.21 9.82 -5.49
C ALA A 127 -14.30 9.07 -6.83
N ARG A 128 -14.36 7.74 -6.76
CA ARG A 128 -14.54 6.93 -7.96
C ARG A 128 -15.99 7.02 -8.44
N GLN A 129 -16.16 7.13 -9.76
CA GLN A 129 -17.46 7.00 -10.37
C GLN A 129 -18.03 5.60 -10.12
N LEU A 130 -19.33 5.53 -9.92
CA LEU A 130 -20.07 4.29 -9.83
C LEU A 130 -20.33 3.79 -11.25
N ASP A 131 -19.86 2.58 -11.55
CA ASP A 131 -20.11 1.91 -12.81
C ASP A 131 -21.55 1.36 -12.80
N PRO A 132 -22.41 1.66 -13.79
CA PRO A 132 -23.72 1.04 -13.91
C PRO A 132 -23.66 -0.51 -13.88
N ASP A 133 -22.59 -1.08 -14.42
CA ASP A 133 -22.35 -2.53 -14.47
C ASP A 133 -22.18 -3.14 -13.05
N TYR A 134 -21.96 -2.32 -12.04
CA TYR A 134 -21.88 -2.78 -10.65
C TYR A 134 -23.12 -3.57 -10.21
N PHE A 135 -24.29 -3.26 -10.79
CA PHE A 135 -25.56 -3.87 -10.44
C PHE A 135 -25.95 -5.05 -11.34
N ILE A 136 -25.15 -5.41 -12.35
CA ILE A 136 -25.48 -6.49 -13.32
C ILE A 136 -25.78 -7.81 -12.61
N ALA A 137 -25.01 -8.12 -11.57
CA ALA A 137 -25.18 -9.39 -10.84
C ALA A 137 -26.53 -9.52 -10.11
N GLU A 138 -27.21 -8.39 -9.86
CA GLU A 138 -28.48 -8.31 -9.15
C GLU A 138 -29.68 -8.20 -10.11
N LEU A 139 -29.42 -8.05 -11.42
CA LEU A 139 -30.46 -7.95 -12.44
C LEU A 139 -30.87 -9.34 -12.94
N PRO A 140 -32.13 -9.50 -13.39
CA PRO A 140 -32.53 -10.69 -14.13
C PRO A 140 -31.68 -10.90 -15.40
N GLU A 141 -31.61 -12.15 -15.90
CA GLU A 141 -30.98 -12.43 -17.19
C GLU A 141 -31.66 -11.59 -18.29
N ASP A 142 -30.87 -10.83 -19.04
CA ASP A 142 -31.35 -9.81 -20.02
C ASP A 142 -32.11 -8.61 -19.43
N GLY A 143 -31.99 -8.35 -18.13
CA GLY A 143 -32.62 -7.18 -17.49
C GLY A 143 -31.80 -5.90 -17.60
N ASP A 144 -32.47 -4.81 -17.94
CA ASP A 144 -31.88 -3.45 -17.91
C ASP A 144 -31.94 -2.85 -16.50
N LEU A 145 -31.03 -1.90 -16.24
CA LEU A 145 -31.05 -1.16 -14.99
C LEU A 145 -32.36 -0.33 -14.90
N PRO A 146 -33.10 -0.37 -13.79
CA PRO A 146 -34.30 0.44 -13.65
C PRO A 146 -33.99 1.94 -13.78
N ASP A 147 -34.84 2.69 -14.49
CA ASP A 147 -34.66 4.12 -14.80
C ASP A 147 -34.29 4.95 -13.56
N TRP A 148 -35.00 4.71 -12.44
CA TRP A 148 -34.73 5.43 -11.19
C TRP A 148 -33.32 5.20 -10.65
N LEU A 149 -32.75 4.02 -10.88
CA LEU A 149 -31.40 3.66 -10.41
C LEU A 149 -30.35 4.22 -11.36
N GLU A 150 -30.61 4.18 -12.68
CA GLU A 150 -29.76 4.81 -13.67
C GLU A 150 -29.67 6.33 -13.43
N GLU A 151 -30.80 7.00 -13.22
CA GLU A 151 -30.85 8.43 -12.88
C GLU A 151 -30.06 8.74 -11.60
N ALA A 152 -30.16 7.89 -10.57
CA ALA A 152 -29.42 8.06 -9.32
C ALA A 152 -27.90 7.90 -9.52
N VAL A 153 -27.46 6.93 -10.32
CA VAL A 153 -26.04 6.72 -10.67
C VAL A 153 -25.51 7.93 -11.44
N VAL A 154 -26.24 8.41 -12.42
CA VAL A 154 -25.87 9.60 -13.20
C VAL A 154 -25.75 10.84 -12.31
N ALA A 155 -26.74 11.07 -11.43
CA ALA A 155 -26.73 12.20 -10.50
C ALA A 155 -25.53 12.11 -9.51
N PHE A 156 -25.27 10.93 -8.98
CA PHE A 156 -24.12 10.68 -8.11
C PHE A 156 -22.80 10.97 -8.85
N ASN A 157 -22.60 10.37 -10.02
CA ASN A 157 -21.38 10.55 -10.82
C ASN A 157 -21.15 12.02 -11.21
N LYS A 158 -22.22 12.75 -11.50
CA LYS A 158 -22.17 14.20 -11.76
C LYS A 158 -21.75 14.98 -10.51
N ALA A 159 -22.26 14.61 -9.34
CA ALA A 159 -21.93 15.28 -8.08
C ALA A 159 -20.43 15.11 -7.74
N ILE A 160 -19.89 13.89 -7.85
CA ILE A 160 -18.48 13.61 -7.52
C ILE A 160 -17.49 14.16 -8.56
N SER A 161 -17.90 14.28 -9.84
CA SER A 161 -17.04 14.81 -10.90
C SER A 161 -16.66 16.29 -10.69
N ASN A 162 -17.44 17.02 -9.89
CA ASN A 162 -17.18 18.42 -9.54
C ASN A 162 -16.71 18.58 -8.09
N GLY A 163 -16.45 17.48 -7.39
CA GLY A 163 -16.03 17.48 -5.99
C GLY A 163 -14.55 17.83 -5.82
N GLU A 164 -14.20 18.27 -4.61
CA GLU A 164 -12.82 18.41 -4.19
C GLU A 164 -12.17 17.02 -3.99
N PRO A 165 -10.83 16.93 -4.01
CA PRO A 165 -10.14 15.69 -3.69
C PRO A 165 -10.52 15.16 -2.31
N LEU A 166 -10.78 13.85 -2.20
CA LEU A 166 -11.04 13.19 -0.92
C LEU A 166 -9.78 13.04 -0.08
N SER A 167 -8.64 12.89 -0.73
CA SER A 167 -7.33 12.74 -0.09
C SER A 167 -6.22 13.04 -1.10
N TRP A 168 -4.99 12.96 -0.61
CA TRP A 168 -3.80 13.21 -1.41
C TRP A 168 -2.82 12.05 -1.22
N THR A 169 -2.08 11.72 -2.27
CA THR A 169 -0.96 10.77 -2.22
C THR A 169 0.31 11.41 -2.75
N PRO A 170 1.49 11.07 -2.21
CA PRO A 170 2.76 11.53 -2.77
C PRO A 170 2.84 11.19 -4.25
N GLY A 171 3.07 12.21 -5.08
CA GLY A 171 3.19 12.08 -6.52
C GLY A 171 4.60 11.66 -6.96
N LYS A 172 4.92 11.97 -8.22
CA LYS A 172 6.21 11.63 -8.85
C LYS A 172 7.11 12.85 -9.08
N LEU A 173 6.66 14.02 -8.67
CA LEU A 173 7.35 15.28 -8.89
C LEU A 173 7.80 15.85 -7.55
N ALA A 174 9.10 16.15 -7.44
CA ALA A 174 9.63 16.88 -6.30
C ALA A 174 9.48 18.39 -6.52
N LEU A 175 9.27 19.12 -5.42
CA LEU A 175 9.16 20.57 -5.46
C LEU A 175 10.47 21.21 -5.98
N ARG A 176 10.36 22.14 -6.93
CA ARG A 176 11.46 23.00 -7.33
C ARG A 176 11.54 24.17 -6.35
N LEU A 177 12.61 24.23 -5.59
CA LEU A 177 12.92 25.39 -4.73
C LEU A 177 13.71 26.43 -5.52
N GLU A 178 13.28 27.68 -5.48
CA GLU A 178 14.03 28.80 -6.07
C GLU A 178 15.35 28.98 -5.31
N GLY A 179 16.48 28.91 -6.01
CA GLY A 179 17.81 29.16 -5.45
C GLY A 179 18.66 27.95 -5.08
N GLY A 180 18.19 26.70 -5.34
CA GLY A 180 18.87 25.46 -5.00
C GLY A 180 19.65 24.79 -6.14
N GLU A 181 20.39 25.50 -6.96
CA GLU A 181 21.45 24.85 -7.76
C GLU A 181 22.65 24.59 -6.83
N LYS A 182 22.76 23.36 -6.32
CA LYS A 182 24.05 22.91 -5.77
C LYS A 182 25.09 22.95 -6.92
N LYS A 183 26.08 23.84 -6.77
CA LYS A 183 27.30 23.85 -7.57
C LYS A 183 28.10 22.59 -7.34
#